data_6e8e8378543a17edf24b9e07c28554d7
#
_entry.id   6e8e8378543a17edf24b9e07c28554d7
#
_cell.length_a   1.000
_cell.length_b   1.000
_cell.length_c   1.000
_cell.angle_alpha   90.00
_cell.angle_beta   90.00
_cell.angle_gamma   90.00
#
_symmetry.space_group_name_H-M   'P 1'
#
loop_
_entity.id
_entity.type
_entity.pdbx_description
1 polymer ?
#
loop_
_entity_poly.entity_id
_entity_poly.type
_entity_poly.pdbx_seq_one_letter_code
_entity_poly.pdbx_strand_id
1 'polypeptide(L)'
;DIIVIDNVIPKDYSEHIKSLMTGWEFGWVFNQTMVSPDAELQGESNHAGFNHFFFEKQQAVSQHFNFVYPLVLSITSASKTPYNRLIRMRANLTLPNKTSTLDHHMPHIDSFFEHWNAIYYVNDSDGDTVIFNETNDDYDAGKDDIMRIQSNNFTIKQRIEPKQGRVVVFPGKYYHSSSFCKDSPYRAVINMNLDRVQLT
;
A
#
# COMPACT_ATOMS: atom_id res chain seq x y z
N ASP A 1 -2.83 -14.97 7.34
CA ASP A 1 -2.15 -14.27 8.44
C ASP A 1 -1.58 -12.94 7.95
N ILE A 2 -1.45 -11.95 8.84
CA ILE A 2 -0.73 -10.70 8.61
C ILE A 2 0.71 -10.92 9.09
N ILE A 3 1.67 -10.67 8.21
CA ILE A 3 3.10 -10.90 8.47
C ILE A 3 3.81 -9.55 8.47
N VAL A 4 4.49 -9.20 9.56
CA VAL A 4 5.29 -7.98 9.68
C VAL A 4 6.75 -8.36 9.85
N ILE A 5 7.62 -7.81 9.01
CA ILE A 5 9.07 -8.10 9.03
C ILE A 5 9.83 -6.78 9.03
N ASP A 6 10.70 -6.62 10.02
CA ASP A 6 11.63 -5.49 10.09
C ASP A 6 12.93 -5.81 9.33
N ASN A 7 13.54 -4.79 8.76
CA ASN A 7 14.82 -4.90 8.06
C ASN A 7 14.83 -6.01 6.99
N VAL A 8 13.77 -6.06 6.18
CA VAL A 8 13.59 -7.11 5.16
C VAL A 8 14.64 -7.07 4.05
N ILE A 9 15.34 -5.96 3.92
CA ILE A 9 16.49 -5.73 3.03
C ILE A 9 17.66 -5.11 3.80
N PRO A 10 18.91 -5.18 3.29
CA PRO A 10 20.05 -4.50 3.87
C PRO A 10 19.82 -3.00 4.02
N LYS A 11 20.35 -2.42 5.11
CA LYS A 11 20.18 -1.00 5.44
C LYS A 11 20.60 -0.07 4.29
N ASP A 12 21.75 -0.34 3.69
CA ASP A 12 22.27 0.52 2.60
C ASP A 12 21.33 0.50 1.38
N TYR A 13 20.74 -0.65 1.06
CA TYR A 13 19.77 -0.72 -0.02
C TYR A 13 18.47 0.03 0.33
N SER A 14 18.02 -0.06 1.58
CA SER A 14 16.88 0.74 2.08
C SER A 14 17.13 2.25 1.95
N GLU A 15 18.34 2.72 2.33
CA GLU A 15 18.73 4.12 2.18
C GLU A 15 18.82 4.56 0.71
N HIS A 16 19.28 3.68 -0.18
CA HIS A 16 19.31 3.99 -1.61
C HIS A 16 17.90 4.10 -2.21
N ILE A 17 16.96 3.21 -1.81
CA ILE A 17 15.55 3.33 -2.22
C ILE A 17 14.95 4.67 -1.75
N LYS A 18 15.18 5.03 -0.49
CA LYS A 18 14.72 6.30 0.07
C LYS A 18 15.32 7.49 -0.68
N SER A 19 16.64 7.49 -0.91
CA SER A 19 17.34 8.54 -1.64
C SER A 19 16.83 8.69 -3.07
N LEU A 20 16.58 7.57 -3.75
CA LEU A 20 15.96 7.57 -5.08
C LEU A 20 14.59 8.25 -5.05
N MET A 21 13.71 7.83 -4.13
CA MET A 21 12.32 8.30 -4.08
C MET A 21 12.18 9.75 -3.58
N THR A 22 13.16 10.27 -2.86
CA THR A 22 13.21 11.67 -2.42
C THR A 22 14.08 12.56 -3.32
N GLY A 23 14.69 11.99 -4.35
CA GLY A 23 15.52 12.70 -5.30
C GLY A 23 14.73 13.51 -6.33
N TRP A 24 15.40 14.50 -6.95
CA TRP A 24 14.79 15.42 -7.91
C TRP A 24 14.29 14.75 -9.20
N GLU A 25 14.92 13.65 -9.59
CA GLU A 25 14.60 12.93 -10.84
C GLU A 25 13.53 11.86 -10.66
N PHE A 26 13.03 11.65 -9.45
CA PHE A 26 11.97 10.68 -9.22
C PHE A 26 10.61 11.27 -9.63
N GLY A 27 10.07 10.77 -10.71
CA GLY A 27 8.84 11.30 -11.32
C GLY A 27 7.57 10.98 -10.53
N TRP A 28 7.28 11.75 -9.49
CA TRP A 28 6.01 11.68 -8.79
C TRP A 28 4.87 12.27 -9.62
N VAL A 29 3.74 11.56 -9.69
CA VAL A 29 2.52 12.03 -10.34
C VAL A 29 1.51 12.41 -9.24
N PHE A 30 1.03 13.65 -9.30
CA PHE A 30 0.00 14.13 -8.39
C PHE A 30 -1.36 13.51 -8.71
N ASN A 31 -2.07 13.05 -7.68
CA ASN A 31 -3.44 12.56 -7.77
C ASN A 31 -4.32 13.32 -6.78
N GLN A 32 -5.44 13.81 -7.23
CA GLN A 32 -6.43 14.47 -6.37
C GLN A 32 -7.08 13.48 -5.41
N THR A 33 -7.18 12.21 -5.82
CA THR A 33 -7.77 11.13 -5.04
C THR A 33 -6.88 9.90 -5.10
N MET A 34 -6.53 9.35 -3.96
CA MET A 34 -5.59 8.21 -3.87
C MET A 34 -6.28 6.84 -3.90
N VAL A 35 -7.56 6.77 -3.54
CA VAL A 35 -8.30 5.51 -3.39
C VAL A 35 -9.27 5.28 -4.56
N SER A 36 -10.20 6.19 -4.79
CA SER A 36 -11.20 6.03 -5.85
C SER A 36 -11.48 7.35 -6.57
N PRO A 37 -11.63 7.32 -7.92
CA PRO A 37 -12.12 8.46 -8.68
C PRO A 37 -13.63 8.68 -8.54
N ASP A 38 -14.37 7.74 -7.94
CA ASP A 38 -15.83 7.83 -7.78
C ASP A 38 -16.22 9.03 -6.93
N ALA A 39 -17.05 9.91 -7.52
CA ALA A 39 -17.52 11.12 -6.85
C ALA A 39 -18.37 10.83 -5.60
N GLU A 40 -19.08 9.69 -5.58
CA GLU A 40 -19.90 9.26 -4.45
C GLU A 40 -19.10 8.85 -3.23
N LEU A 41 -17.82 8.45 -3.46
CA LEU A 41 -16.87 8.08 -2.41
C LEU A 41 -15.89 9.22 -2.08
N GLN A 42 -16.13 10.42 -2.60
CA GLN A 42 -15.33 11.60 -2.29
C GLN A 42 -15.70 12.17 -0.93
N GLY A 43 -14.71 12.61 -0.22
CA GLY A 43 -14.83 13.21 1.09
C GLY A 43 -13.45 13.35 1.74
N GLU A 44 -13.41 13.78 2.99
CA GLU A 44 -12.14 13.94 3.73
C GLU A 44 -11.33 12.65 3.79
N SER A 45 -11.97 11.47 3.69
CA SER A 45 -11.30 10.17 3.70
C SER A 45 -10.59 9.83 2.39
N ASN A 46 -10.97 10.48 1.28
CA ASN A 46 -10.35 10.30 -0.04
C ASN A 46 -9.47 11.53 -0.35
N HIS A 47 -8.21 11.44 -0.03
CA HIS A 47 -7.25 12.54 -0.01
C HIS A 47 -6.35 12.58 -1.25
N ALA A 48 -5.75 13.73 -1.50
CA ALA A 48 -4.72 13.92 -2.50
C ALA A 48 -3.37 13.32 -2.07
N GLY A 49 -2.57 12.93 -3.03
CA GLY A 49 -1.22 12.42 -2.80
C GLY A 49 -0.45 12.26 -4.10
N PHE A 50 0.61 11.51 -4.04
CA PHE A 50 1.47 11.27 -5.20
C PHE A 50 1.67 9.77 -5.38
N ASN A 51 1.76 9.33 -6.64
CA ASN A 51 2.17 7.98 -6.95
C ASN A 51 3.24 7.94 -8.04
N HIS A 52 3.89 6.79 -8.14
CA HIS A 52 4.80 6.44 -9.22
C HIS A 52 4.68 4.95 -9.48
N PHE A 53 4.30 4.56 -10.69
CA PHE A 53 4.20 3.16 -11.06
C PHE A 53 5.56 2.64 -11.52
N PHE A 54 6.04 1.57 -10.90
CA PHE A 54 7.21 0.83 -11.36
C PHE A 54 6.82 -0.26 -12.34
N PHE A 55 5.71 -0.97 -12.02
CA PHE A 55 5.21 -2.09 -12.80
C PHE A 55 3.69 -2.09 -12.83
N GLU A 56 3.10 -2.15 -14.01
CA GLU A 56 1.65 -2.17 -14.24
C GLU A 56 1.34 -2.85 -15.56
N LYS A 57 0.14 -3.48 -15.67
CA LYS A 57 -0.32 -4.14 -16.90
C LYS A 57 0.71 -5.13 -17.47
N GLN A 58 1.33 -5.90 -16.56
CA GLN A 58 2.33 -6.94 -16.86
C GLN A 58 3.62 -6.43 -17.52
N GLN A 59 3.97 -5.16 -17.33
CA GLN A 59 5.20 -4.58 -17.86
C GLN A 59 5.84 -3.58 -16.91
N ALA A 60 7.16 -3.45 -17.00
CA ALA A 60 7.89 -2.37 -16.36
C ALA A 60 7.56 -1.05 -17.06
N VAL A 61 7.09 -0.06 -16.30
CA VAL A 61 6.71 1.27 -16.81
C VAL A 61 7.61 2.39 -16.30
N SER A 62 8.59 2.05 -15.45
CA SER A 62 9.57 2.98 -14.89
C SER A 62 10.98 2.50 -15.17
N GLN A 63 11.88 3.45 -15.50
CA GLN A 63 13.33 3.19 -15.58
C GLN A 63 13.92 2.67 -14.26
N HIS A 64 13.26 2.92 -13.13
CA HIS A 64 13.71 2.51 -11.80
C HIS A 64 13.25 1.09 -11.43
N PHE A 65 12.45 0.43 -12.26
CA PHE A 65 11.89 -0.89 -11.95
C PHE A 65 12.96 -1.92 -11.58
N ASN A 66 14.01 -2.05 -12.41
CA ASN A 66 15.05 -3.03 -12.17
C ASN A 66 15.83 -2.77 -10.87
N PHE A 67 15.91 -1.53 -10.42
CA PHE A 67 16.54 -1.18 -9.17
C PHE A 67 15.69 -1.59 -7.96
N VAL A 68 14.36 -1.46 -8.03
CA VAL A 68 13.46 -1.76 -6.90
C VAL A 68 12.93 -3.20 -6.92
N TYR A 69 12.99 -3.92 -8.05
CA TYR A 69 12.46 -5.28 -8.16
C TYR A 69 13.08 -6.31 -7.19
N PRO A 70 14.37 -6.26 -6.82
CA PRO A 70 14.93 -7.15 -5.80
C PRO A 70 14.21 -7.11 -4.45
N LEU A 71 13.50 -6.01 -4.15
CA LEU A 71 12.64 -5.90 -2.97
C LEU A 71 11.55 -6.99 -2.96
N VAL A 72 10.92 -7.28 -4.12
CA VAL A 72 9.91 -8.34 -4.25
C VAL A 72 10.50 -9.69 -3.84
N LEU A 73 11.70 -10.02 -4.34
CA LEU A 73 12.37 -11.29 -4.04
C LEU A 73 12.72 -11.41 -2.55
N SER A 74 13.22 -10.33 -1.95
CA SER A 74 13.56 -10.30 -0.52
C SER A 74 12.32 -10.51 0.35
N ILE A 75 11.23 -9.79 0.03
CA ILE A 75 9.97 -9.87 0.78
C ILE A 75 9.37 -11.27 0.69
N THR A 76 9.23 -11.82 -0.51
CA THR A 76 8.59 -13.14 -0.71
C THR A 76 9.40 -14.25 -0.09
N SER A 77 10.74 -14.17 -0.14
CA SER A 77 11.63 -15.09 0.55
C SER A 77 11.49 -15.02 2.07
N ALA A 78 11.50 -13.81 2.64
CA ALA A 78 11.45 -13.62 4.08
C ALA A 78 10.07 -13.96 4.68
N SER A 79 8.98 -13.59 3.98
CA SER A 79 7.61 -13.89 4.40
C SER A 79 7.18 -15.33 4.10
N LYS A 80 7.96 -16.06 3.31
CA LYS A 80 7.60 -17.40 2.77
C LYS A 80 6.26 -17.37 2.03
N THR A 81 5.96 -16.25 1.38
CA THR A 81 4.72 -16.06 0.63
C THR A 81 4.92 -16.52 -0.81
N PRO A 82 4.32 -17.66 -1.22
CA PRO A 82 4.41 -18.10 -2.60
C PRO A 82 3.59 -17.17 -3.50
N TYR A 83 4.14 -16.83 -4.66
CA TYR A 83 3.45 -16.04 -5.69
C TYR A 83 3.81 -16.52 -7.09
N ASN A 84 2.91 -16.34 -8.05
CA ASN A 84 3.16 -16.68 -9.46
C ASN A 84 3.84 -15.55 -10.20
N ARG A 85 3.34 -14.31 -10.00
CA ARG A 85 3.81 -13.13 -10.72
C ARG A 85 3.54 -11.85 -9.92
N LEU A 86 4.33 -10.84 -10.22
CA LEU A 86 4.04 -9.47 -9.82
C LEU A 86 2.89 -8.92 -10.68
N ILE A 87 1.85 -8.40 -10.04
CA ILE A 87 0.69 -7.81 -10.70
C ILE A 87 0.89 -6.31 -10.87
N ARG A 88 1.25 -5.64 -9.76
CA ARG A 88 1.47 -4.20 -9.72
C ARG A 88 2.54 -3.88 -8.67
N MET A 89 3.33 -2.86 -8.97
CA MET A 89 4.28 -2.26 -8.02
C MET A 89 4.20 -0.74 -8.15
N ARG A 90 3.81 -0.07 -7.07
CA ARG A 90 3.56 1.37 -7.05
C ARG A 90 4.12 2.00 -5.78
N ALA A 91 4.86 3.10 -5.95
CA ALA A 91 5.15 3.99 -4.84
C ALA A 91 3.95 4.91 -4.58
N ASN A 92 3.66 5.15 -3.31
CA ASN A 92 2.68 6.13 -2.84
C ASN A 92 3.35 7.07 -1.84
N LEU A 93 3.06 8.36 -1.95
CA LEU A 93 3.49 9.38 -1.00
C LEU A 93 2.30 10.22 -0.58
N THR A 94 2.10 10.33 0.72
CA THR A 94 1.10 11.19 1.34
C THR A 94 1.76 12.25 2.19
N LEU A 95 1.19 13.47 2.18
CA LEU A 95 1.64 14.59 2.97
C LEU A 95 0.87 14.65 4.31
N PRO A 96 1.41 15.34 5.32
CA PRO A 96 0.75 15.45 6.61
C PRO A 96 -0.57 16.20 6.51
N ASN A 97 -1.58 15.71 7.23
CA ASN A 97 -2.87 16.37 7.39
C ASN A 97 -3.20 16.51 8.90
N LYS A 98 -2.79 17.64 9.48
CA LYS A 98 -2.99 17.92 10.91
C LYS A 98 -4.44 18.29 11.25
N THR A 99 -5.22 18.67 10.25
CA THR A 99 -6.58 19.17 10.44
C THR A 99 -7.65 18.09 10.34
N SER A 100 -7.31 16.92 9.79
CA SER A 100 -8.27 15.83 9.69
C SER A 100 -8.69 15.33 11.07
N THR A 101 -9.99 15.21 11.25
CA THR A 101 -10.62 14.58 12.43
C THR A 101 -10.81 13.07 12.25
N LEU A 102 -10.61 12.57 11.04
CA LEU A 102 -10.74 11.16 10.73
C LEU A 102 -9.55 10.37 11.26
N ASP A 103 -9.81 9.13 11.68
CA ASP A 103 -8.79 8.22 12.20
C ASP A 103 -7.95 7.59 11.09
N HIS A 104 -8.56 7.36 9.93
CA HIS A 104 -7.91 6.75 8.77
C HIS A 104 -8.58 7.21 7.47
N HIS A 105 -7.88 6.98 6.36
CA HIS A 105 -8.43 7.16 5.02
C HIS A 105 -9.48 6.09 4.71
N MET A 106 -10.13 6.21 3.55
CA MET A 106 -11.18 5.31 3.12
C MET A 106 -10.67 3.85 3.02
N PRO A 107 -11.34 2.89 3.68
CA PRO A 107 -11.05 1.47 3.55
C PRO A 107 -11.27 0.98 2.11
N HIS A 108 -10.36 0.15 1.60
CA HIS A 108 -10.43 -0.40 0.25
C HIS A 108 -9.72 -1.75 0.16
N ILE A 109 -9.95 -2.46 -0.93
CA ILE A 109 -9.10 -3.55 -1.42
C ILE A 109 -8.40 -3.10 -2.71
N ASP A 110 -7.21 -3.64 -2.98
CA ASP A 110 -6.38 -3.18 -4.10
C ASP A 110 -6.80 -3.78 -5.46
N SER A 111 -7.41 -4.95 -5.46
CA SER A 111 -7.79 -5.68 -6.68
C SER A 111 -8.91 -6.66 -6.42
N PHE A 112 -9.72 -6.93 -7.44
CA PHE A 112 -10.88 -7.84 -7.39
C PHE A 112 -10.54 -9.27 -7.83
N PHE A 113 -9.39 -9.77 -7.41
CA PHE A 113 -8.98 -11.17 -7.57
C PHE A 113 -7.99 -11.54 -6.45
N GLU A 114 -7.81 -12.83 -6.23
CA GLU A 114 -7.00 -13.33 -5.12
C GLU A 114 -5.52 -12.94 -5.28
N HIS A 115 -4.99 -12.19 -4.30
CA HIS A 115 -3.63 -11.71 -4.31
C HIS A 115 -3.08 -11.52 -2.89
N TRP A 116 -1.77 -11.32 -2.79
CA TRP A 116 -1.10 -10.82 -1.60
C TRP A 116 -0.83 -9.33 -1.76
N ASN A 117 -1.08 -8.57 -0.72
CA ASN A 117 -0.58 -7.21 -0.56
C ASN A 117 0.74 -7.25 0.20
N ALA A 118 1.75 -6.55 -0.29
CA ALA A 118 2.99 -6.29 0.42
C ALA A 118 3.26 -4.78 0.42
N ILE A 119 3.33 -4.16 1.59
CA ILE A 119 3.59 -2.73 1.74
C ILE A 119 4.94 -2.56 2.43
N TYR A 120 5.92 -2.06 1.67
CA TYR A 120 7.24 -1.73 2.17
C TYR A 120 7.29 -0.24 2.56
N TYR A 121 7.79 0.04 3.77
CA TYR A 121 7.89 1.41 4.28
C TYR A 121 9.27 1.99 3.97
N VAL A 122 9.26 3.11 3.25
CA VAL A 122 10.47 3.80 2.76
C VAL A 122 11.05 4.72 3.83
N ASN A 123 10.22 5.21 4.74
CA ASN A 123 10.62 6.07 5.86
C ASN A 123 9.80 5.77 7.10
N ASP A 124 10.30 6.22 8.24
CA ASP A 124 9.52 6.26 9.48
C ASP A 124 8.43 7.32 9.35
N SER A 125 7.22 7.02 9.83
CA SER A 125 6.09 7.93 9.82
C SER A 125 5.09 7.56 10.90
N ASP A 126 4.29 8.51 11.31
CA ASP A 126 3.16 8.36 12.22
C ASP A 126 1.82 8.03 11.52
N GLY A 127 1.88 7.82 10.19
CA GLY A 127 0.72 7.40 9.40
C GLY A 127 0.64 5.89 9.24
N ASP A 128 -0.03 5.17 10.16
CA ASP A 128 -0.11 3.71 10.17
C ASP A 128 -0.72 3.11 8.89
N THR A 129 -0.39 1.87 8.59
CA THR A 129 -1.26 1.02 7.78
C THR A 129 -2.30 0.39 8.71
N VAL A 130 -3.58 0.59 8.38
CA VAL A 130 -4.72 0.06 9.13
C VAL A 130 -5.31 -1.11 8.36
N ILE A 131 -5.38 -2.28 8.99
CA ILE A 131 -6.01 -3.48 8.42
C ILE A 131 -7.27 -3.75 9.25
N PHE A 132 -8.39 -4.01 8.57
CA PHE A 132 -9.70 -4.22 9.18
C PHE A 132 -10.02 -5.72 9.34
N ASN A 133 -10.98 -6.04 10.22
CA ASN A 133 -11.49 -7.40 10.36
C ASN A 133 -12.35 -7.81 9.16
N GLU A 134 -12.97 -6.84 8.54
CA GLU A 134 -13.85 -7.05 7.40
C GLU A 134 -13.03 -7.47 6.18
N THR A 135 -13.59 -8.40 5.41
CA THR A 135 -12.99 -8.97 4.21
C THR A 135 -13.97 -8.91 3.04
N ASN A 136 -13.43 -8.86 1.84
CA ASN A 136 -14.14 -9.12 0.60
C ASN A 136 -13.68 -10.49 0.07
N ASP A 137 -14.36 -11.55 0.53
CA ASP A 137 -13.99 -12.93 0.22
C ASP A 137 -14.26 -13.30 -1.24
N ASP A 138 -15.24 -12.65 -1.85
CA ASP A 138 -15.64 -12.90 -3.25
C ASP A 138 -14.87 -12.03 -4.24
N TYR A 139 -14.07 -11.08 -3.74
CA TYR A 139 -13.38 -10.08 -4.56
C TYR A 139 -14.31 -9.35 -5.55
N ASP A 140 -15.54 -9.09 -5.12
CA ASP A 140 -16.56 -8.42 -5.94
C ASP A 140 -16.58 -6.90 -5.68
N ALA A 141 -16.69 -6.12 -6.77
CA ALA A 141 -16.86 -4.67 -6.75
C ALA A 141 -18.32 -4.23 -6.74
N GLY A 142 -19.23 -5.07 -6.25
CA GLY A 142 -20.67 -4.84 -6.29
C GLY A 142 -21.14 -3.65 -5.43
N LYS A 143 -22.43 -3.31 -5.59
CA LYS A 143 -23.08 -2.22 -4.83
C LYS A 143 -22.98 -2.40 -3.31
N ASP A 144 -22.92 -3.65 -2.84
CA ASP A 144 -22.80 -3.97 -1.41
C ASP A 144 -21.46 -3.51 -0.83
N ASP A 145 -20.41 -3.52 -1.63
CA ASP A 145 -19.09 -3.05 -1.25
C ASP A 145 -19.07 -1.52 -1.06
N ILE A 146 -19.66 -0.78 -2.00
CA ILE A 146 -19.82 0.67 -1.92
C ILE A 146 -20.63 1.07 -0.69
N MET A 147 -21.76 0.40 -0.43
CA MET A 147 -22.60 0.65 0.75
C MET A 147 -21.84 0.35 2.05
N ARG A 148 -21.04 -0.72 2.10
CA ARG A 148 -20.22 -1.06 3.25
C ARG A 148 -19.15 0.03 3.51
N ILE A 149 -18.48 0.49 2.47
CA ILE A 149 -17.49 1.58 2.58
C ILE A 149 -18.15 2.86 3.06
N GLN A 150 -19.30 3.22 2.50
CA GLN A 150 -20.06 4.42 2.89
C GLN A 150 -20.59 4.35 4.33
N SER A 151 -20.98 3.17 4.81
CA SER A 151 -21.48 3.00 6.19
C SER A 151 -20.37 3.16 7.24
N ASN A 152 -19.11 3.13 6.84
CA ASN A 152 -17.92 3.21 7.70
C ASN A 152 -17.93 2.24 8.91
N ASN A 153 -18.63 1.11 8.77
CA ASN A 153 -18.74 0.07 9.80
C ASN A 153 -17.58 -0.91 9.74
N PHE A 154 -16.35 -0.37 9.87
CA PHE A 154 -15.13 -1.16 9.88
C PHE A 154 -14.55 -1.24 11.28
N THR A 155 -14.09 -2.44 11.66
CA THR A 155 -13.43 -2.68 12.94
C THR A 155 -11.95 -2.95 12.72
N ILE A 156 -11.10 -2.25 13.45
CA ILE A 156 -9.65 -2.35 13.26
C ILE A 156 -9.17 -3.71 13.78
N LYS A 157 -8.51 -4.45 12.91
CA LYS A 157 -7.84 -5.72 13.24
C LYS A 157 -6.43 -5.46 13.73
N GLN A 158 -5.69 -4.62 13.01
CA GLN A 158 -4.29 -4.31 13.32
C GLN A 158 -3.87 -2.98 12.74
N ARG A 159 -3.02 -2.26 13.47
CA ARG A 159 -2.27 -1.10 12.99
C ARG A 159 -0.80 -1.46 12.87
N ILE A 160 -0.17 -1.05 11.78
CA ILE A 160 1.25 -1.26 11.52
C ILE A 160 1.91 0.11 11.35
N GLU A 161 2.73 0.46 12.33
CA GLU A 161 3.54 1.68 12.32
C GLU A 161 4.58 1.61 11.19
N PRO A 162 4.69 2.63 10.33
CA PRO A 162 5.74 2.72 9.33
C PRO A 162 7.12 2.86 9.99
N LYS A 163 8.00 1.91 9.69
CA LYS A 163 9.43 1.98 10.00
C LYS A 163 10.22 1.71 8.74
N GLN A 164 11.22 2.53 8.45
CA GLN A 164 12.08 2.32 7.29
C GLN A 164 12.63 0.90 7.26
N GLY A 165 12.50 0.21 6.13
CA GLY A 165 12.94 -1.18 6.00
C GLY A 165 11.96 -2.23 6.50
N ARG A 166 10.83 -1.83 7.11
CA ARG A 166 9.73 -2.75 7.47
C ARG A 166 8.86 -3.06 6.26
N VAL A 167 8.31 -4.27 6.23
CA VAL A 167 7.25 -4.67 5.31
C VAL A 167 6.10 -5.30 6.10
N VAL A 168 4.87 -5.08 5.63
CA VAL A 168 3.71 -5.87 6.01
C VAL A 168 3.20 -6.62 4.79
N VAL A 169 2.92 -7.94 4.96
CA VAL A 169 2.34 -8.81 3.93
C VAL A 169 1.05 -9.41 4.45
N PHE A 170 -0.02 -9.33 3.66
CA PHE A 170 -1.34 -9.83 4.05
C PHE A 170 -2.19 -10.22 2.83
N PRO A 171 -3.18 -11.13 2.99
CA PRO A 171 -4.13 -11.47 1.93
C PRO A 171 -4.89 -10.24 1.43
N GLY A 172 -4.97 -10.07 0.11
CA GLY A 172 -5.59 -8.92 -0.54
C GLY A 172 -7.08 -8.74 -0.29
N LYS A 173 -7.75 -9.76 0.23
CA LYS A 173 -9.17 -9.70 0.61
C LYS A 173 -9.47 -8.82 1.82
N TYR A 174 -8.47 -8.52 2.66
CA TYR A 174 -8.67 -7.63 3.80
C TYR A 174 -8.83 -6.19 3.33
N TYR A 175 -9.89 -5.54 3.81
CA TYR A 175 -9.96 -4.09 3.71
C TYR A 175 -8.82 -3.48 4.48
N HIS A 176 -8.22 -2.47 3.90
CA HIS A 176 -7.12 -1.74 4.52
C HIS A 176 -7.12 -0.27 4.11
N SER A 177 -6.42 0.55 4.86
CA SER A 177 -6.18 1.94 4.55
C SER A 177 -4.89 2.43 5.21
N SER A 178 -4.59 3.71 5.11
CA SER A 178 -3.59 4.36 5.94
C SER A 178 -4.25 5.38 6.88
N SER A 179 -3.70 5.59 8.07
CA SER A 179 -4.04 6.76 8.87
C SER A 179 -3.31 8.00 8.34
N PHE A 180 -3.79 9.16 8.73
CA PHE A 180 -3.14 10.41 8.38
C PHE A 180 -1.82 10.55 9.14
N CYS A 181 -0.73 10.85 8.44
CA CYS A 181 0.46 11.32 9.13
C CYS A 181 0.23 12.77 9.56
N LYS A 182 0.67 13.12 10.76
CA LYS A 182 0.44 14.44 11.38
C LYS A 182 1.74 15.17 11.65
N ASP A 183 2.72 14.47 12.19
CA ASP A 183 3.99 15.05 12.64
C ASP A 183 5.14 14.71 11.70
N SER A 184 5.07 13.59 10.99
CA SER A 184 6.04 13.21 9.97
C SER A 184 5.91 14.10 8.74
N PRO A 185 7.01 14.51 8.08
CA PRO A 185 6.96 15.39 6.91
C PRO A 185 6.28 14.75 5.69
N TYR A 186 6.28 13.44 5.61
CA TYR A 186 5.60 12.63 4.60
C TYR A 186 5.54 11.17 5.05
N ARG A 187 4.67 10.41 4.39
CA ARG A 187 4.63 8.94 4.45
C ARG A 187 4.84 8.40 3.04
N ALA A 188 5.92 7.65 2.83
CA ALA A 188 6.23 7.01 1.56
C ALA A 188 6.29 5.49 1.71
N VAL A 189 5.61 4.79 0.80
CA VAL A 189 5.59 3.32 0.75
C VAL A 189 5.75 2.83 -0.68
N ILE A 190 6.18 1.57 -0.82
CA ILE A 190 6.07 0.81 -2.07
C ILE A 190 5.03 -0.28 -1.85
N ASN A 191 3.91 -0.19 -2.53
CA ASN A 191 2.84 -1.17 -2.52
C ASN A 191 3.03 -2.16 -3.68
N MET A 192 2.99 -3.45 -3.38
CA MET A 192 3.14 -4.55 -4.33
C MET A 192 1.95 -5.49 -4.21
N ASN A 193 1.33 -5.80 -5.34
CA ASN A 193 0.31 -6.82 -5.44
C ASN A 193 0.89 -8.03 -6.16
N LEU A 194 0.82 -9.18 -5.50
CA LEU A 194 1.41 -10.44 -5.96
C LEU A 194 0.31 -11.46 -6.18
N ASP A 195 0.28 -12.09 -7.35
CA ASP A 195 -0.68 -13.14 -7.68
C ASP A 195 -0.47 -14.33 -6.74
N ARG A 196 -1.52 -14.76 -6.06
CA ARG A 196 -1.41 -15.84 -5.08
C ARG A 196 -1.41 -17.19 -5.76
N VAL A 197 -0.43 -18.04 -5.40
CA VAL A 197 -0.44 -19.44 -5.85
C VAL A 197 -1.56 -20.16 -5.14
N GLN A 198 -2.50 -20.72 -5.90
CA GLN A 198 -3.40 -21.73 -5.37
C GLN A 198 -2.59 -23.03 -5.24
N LEU A 199 -2.28 -23.41 -4.01
CA LEU A 199 -1.71 -24.75 -3.74
C LEU A 199 -2.81 -25.77 -4.00
N THR A 200 -2.72 -26.44 -5.14
CA THR A 200 -3.57 -27.61 -5.48
C THR A 200 -3.18 -28.81 -4.65
#